data_f42d485b34b3c68483ff6a36fff13a5e
#
_entry.id   f42d485b34b3c68483ff6a36fff13a5e
#
_cell.length_a   1.000
_cell.length_b   1.000
_cell.length_c   1.000
_cell.angle_alpha   90.00
_cell.angle_beta   90.00
_cell.angle_gamma   90.00
#
_symmetry.space_group_name_H-M   'P 1'
#
loop_
_entity.id
_entity.type
_entity.pdbx_description
1 polymer ?
#
loop_
_entity_poly.entity_id
_entity_poly.type
_entity_poly.pdbx_seq_one_letter_code
_entity_poly.pdbx_strand_id
1 'polypeptide(L)'
;MHNERYDTYVKKDTEKPVISTDPIHVYTDSKPNFKSYIDVTDNLDLNPKIKIDSSKVKTKKEGSYKLTVTATDRSGNKAKKKINVVVEDPTKVVYLTFDDGPSENTDKVLKILKKYDAKATFFVTGNNQKYNDSIRKAEKQGNTIALHTYTHDYATVYSSTEAYFNDLQQISDMVKQITGKAPKYIRFPGGSSNMVSANYSQGIMSKLDSMVHERGYEYFDWNCSSGDAASNSVPAQTIVDNSTNCNYDQIMLLFHDSSPKTSTVEALPAIIENYKSRGYVFKAISDDTPIFHHGVNN
;
A
#
# COMPACT_ATOMS: atom_id res chain seq x y z
N MET A 1 -70.79 20.28 -27.69
CA MET A 1 -69.55 20.16 -26.90
C MET A 1 -68.75 19.00 -27.48
N HIS A 2 -67.74 19.34 -28.32
CA HIS A 2 -66.83 18.36 -28.90
C HIS A 2 -65.72 18.12 -27.92
N ASN A 3 -65.61 16.89 -27.45
CA ASN A 3 -64.47 16.44 -26.65
C ASN A 3 -63.36 15.99 -27.62
N GLU A 4 -62.40 16.87 -27.87
CA GLU A 4 -61.16 16.49 -28.55
C GLU A 4 -60.32 15.67 -27.61
N ARG A 5 -60.23 14.36 -27.84
CA ARG A 5 -59.23 13.52 -27.22
C ARG A 5 -57.88 13.82 -27.91
N TYR A 6 -56.98 14.47 -27.17
CA TYR A 6 -55.56 14.53 -27.54
C TYR A 6 -54.93 13.17 -27.31
N ASP A 7 -54.88 12.32 -28.35
CA ASP A 7 -54.05 11.13 -28.36
C ASP A 7 -52.58 11.61 -28.46
N THR A 8 -51.94 11.74 -27.34
CA THR A 8 -50.46 11.92 -27.28
C THR A 8 -49.81 10.60 -27.69
N TYR A 9 -49.48 10.51 -28.98
CA TYR A 9 -48.62 9.44 -29.47
C TYR A 9 -47.23 9.61 -28.83
N VAL A 10 -46.97 8.91 -27.74
CA VAL A 10 -45.63 8.74 -27.20
C VAL A 10 -44.84 7.87 -28.20
N LYS A 11 -43.97 8.50 -28.98
CA LYS A 11 -43.12 7.76 -29.92
C LYS A 11 -42.32 6.72 -29.14
N LYS A 12 -42.59 5.42 -29.42
CA LYS A 12 -41.85 4.33 -28.77
C LYS A 12 -40.36 4.42 -29.12
N ASP A 13 -39.54 4.50 -28.12
CA ASP A 13 -38.08 4.45 -28.31
C ASP A 13 -37.67 3.06 -28.81
N THR A 14 -36.90 3.02 -29.89
CA THR A 14 -36.37 1.81 -30.52
C THR A 14 -34.86 1.85 -30.68
N GLU A 15 -34.22 2.96 -30.30
CA GLU A 15 -32.78 3.11 -30.35
C GLU A 15 -32.15 2.44 -29.14
N LYS A 16 -30.89 2.01 -29.30
CA LYS A 16 -30.14 1.35 -28.23
C LYS A 16 -29.19 2.35 -27.59
N PRO A 17 -28.95 2.26 -26.29
CA PRO A 17 -27.90 3.03 -25.65
C PRO A 17 -26.55 2.87 -26.34
N VAL A 18 -25.76 3.95 -26.36
CA VAL A 18 -24.38 3.96 -26.87
C VAL A 18 -23.42 3.81 -25.71
N ILE A 19 -22.53 2.83 -25.79
CA ILE A 19 -21.48 2.59 -24.79
C ILE A 19 -20.15 3.09 -25.34
N SER A 20 -19.56 4.10 -24.70
CA SER A 20 -18.24 4.65 -25.03
C SER A 20 -17.28 4.43 -23.87
N THR A 21 -16.02 4.29 -24.20
CA THR A 21 -14.91 4.12 -23.25
C THR A 21 -13.59 4.28 -24.00
N ASP A 22 -12.63 4.86 -23.35
CA ASP A 22 -11.22 4.78 -23.72
C ASP A 22 -10.63 3.38 -23.39
N PRO A 23 -9.46 3.02 -23.93
CA PRO A 23 -8.75 1.83 -23.51
C PRO A 23 -8.55 1.82 -21.99
N ILE A 24 -8.93 0.71 -21.33
CA ILE A 24 -8.82 0.59 -19.87
C ILE A 24 -7.48 -0.04 -19.53
N HIS A 25 -6.63 0.70 -18.83
CA HIS A 25 -5.38 0.24 -18.24
C HIS A 25 -5.53 0.21 -16.72
N VAL A 26 -5.15 -0.90 -16.11
CA VAL A 26 -5.16 -1.08 -14.65
C VAL A 26 -3.87 -1.79 -14.22
N TYR A 27 -3.44 -1.54 -13.00
CA TYR A 27 -2.25 -2.21 -12.46
C TYR A 27 -2.58 -3.51 -11.75
N THR A 28 -1.59 -4.40 -11.68
CA THR A 28 -1.71 -5.63 -10.88
C THR A 28 -2.05 -5.28 -9.43
N ASP A 29 -2.82 -6.16 -8.79
CA ASP A 29 -3.35 -6.04 -7.43
C ASP A 29 -4.24 -4.82 -7.16
N SER A 30 -4.56 -4.03 -8.18
CA SER A 30 -5.54 -2.94 -8.06
C SER A 30 -6.98 -3.46 -7.91
N LYS A 31 -7.85 -2.60 -7.36
CA LYS A 31 -9.31 -2.84 -7.28
C LYS A 31 -10.04 -1.80 -8.13
N PRO A 32 -9.99 -1.90 -9.46
CA PRO A 32 -10.55 -0.88 -10.34
C PRO A 32 -12.07 -0.78 -10.21
N ASN A 33 -12.57 0.43 -10.14
CA ASN A 33 -13.99 0.73 -10.35
C ASN A 33 -14.26 0.85 -11.85
N PHE A 34 -14.54 -0.26 -12.53
CA PHE A 34 -14.73 -0.24 -13.99
C PHE A 34 -15.85 0.70 -14.46
N LYS A 35 -16.80 1.06 -13.59
CA LYS A 35 -17.88 1.99 -13.95
C LYS A 35 -17.35 3.39 -14.26
N SER A 36 -16.27 3.83 -13.64
CA SER A 36 -15.69 5.16 -13.88
C SER A 36 -15.00 5.32 -15.23
N TYR A 37 -14.77 4.23 -15.96
CA TYR A 37 -14.17 4.22 -17.30
C TYR A 37 -15.20 4.14 -18.43
N ILE A 38 -16.51 4.09 -18.10
CA ILE A 38 -17.55 3.74 -19.06
C ILE A 38 -18.60 4.85 -19.08
N ASP A 39 -18.78 5.46 -20.24
CA ASP A 39 -19.85 6.40 -20.50
C ASP A 39 -20.98 5.68 -21.28
N VAL A 40 -22.22 5.97 -20.89
CA VAL A 40 -23.40 5.46 -21.58
C VAL A 40 -24.35 6.62 -21.85
N THR A 41 -24.69 6.81 -23.10
CA THR A 41 -25.65 7.82 -23.55
C THR A 41 -26.81 7.16 -24.27
N ASP A 42 -27.95 7.82 -24.29
CA ASP A 42 -29.12 7.40 -25.02
C ASP A 42 -29.90 8.61 -25.51
N ASN A 43 -30.70 8.44 -26.59
CA ASN A 43 -31.45 9.51 -27.19
C ASN A 43 -32.60 10.05 -26.35
N LEU A 44 -33.22 9.19 -25.51
CA LEU A 44 -34.39 9.52 -24.69
C LEU A 44 -34.22 9.18 -23.20
N ASP A 45 -33.33 8.23 -22.83
CA ASP A 45 -33.07 7.87 -21.45
C ASP A 45 -31.78 8.51 -20.93
N LEU A 46 -31.91 9.51 -20.08
CA LEU A 46 -30.75 10.19 -19.47
C LEU A 46 -29.92 9.32 -18.53
N ASN A 47 -30.47 8.17 -18.06
CA ASN A 47 -29.82 7.29 -17.10
C ASN A 47 -30.04 5.80 -17.43
N PRO A 48 -29.50 5.29 -18.56
CA PRO A 48 -29.60 3.88 -18.90
C PRO A 48 -29.01 2.97 -17.80
N LYS A 49 -29.63 1.84 -17.56
CA LYS A 49 -29.12 0.86 -16.57
C LYS A 49 -27.89 0.15 -17.10
N ILE A 50 -26.78 0.26 -16.37
CA ILE A 50 -25.48 -0.33 -16.72
C ILE A 50 -25.26 -1.60 -15.88
N LYS A 51 -24.93 -2.71 -16.55
CA LYS A 51 -24.43 -3.96 -15.94
C LYS A 51 -23.03 -4.25 -16.48
N ILE A 52 -22.07 -4.45 -15.57
CA ILE A 52 -20.67 -4.76 -15.88
C ILE A 52 -20.36 -6.17 -15.39
N ASP A 53 -19.85 -6.99 -16.29
CA ASP A 53 -19.33 -8.33 -15.98
C ASP A 53 -17.80 -8.30 -16.15
N SER A 54 -17.10 -8.25 -15.03
CA SER A 54 -15.65 -8.26 -14.91
C SER A 54 -15.08 -9.63 -14.50
N SER A 55 -15.89 -10.68 -14.46
CA SER A 55 -15.50 -12.02 -13.98
C SER A 55 -14.28 -12.63 -14.71
N LYS A 56 -14.02 -12.17 -15.94
CA LYS A 56 -12.88 -12.61 -16.75
C LYS A 56 -11.62 -11.75 -16.59
N VAL A 57 -11.70 -10.64 -15.88
CA VAL A 57 -10.53 -9.76 -15.64
C VAL A 57 -9.78 -10.27 -14.42
N LYS A 58 -8.53 -10.70 -14.63
CA LYS A 58 -7.64 -11.21 -13.57
C LYS A 58 -6.66 -10.11 -13.17
N THR A 59 -7.06 -9.25 -12.22
CA THR A 59 -6.21 -8.12 -11.78
C THR A 59 -4.94 -8.56 -11.03
N LYS A 60 -4.78 -9.83 -10.67
CA LYS A 60 -3.56 -10.37 -10.06
C LYS A 60 -2.51 -10.87 -11.07
N LYS A 61 -2.78 -10.74 -12.36
CA LYS A 61 -1.88 -11.27 -13.39
C LYS A 61 -1.89 -10.33 -14.58
N GLU A 62 -0.70 -9.94 -15.06
CA GLU A 62 -0.54 -9.19 -16.29
C GLU A 62 -1.21 -9.87 -17.48
N GLY A 63 -1.68 -9.07 -18.39
CA GLY A 63 -2.29 -9.54 -19.63
C GLY A 63 -3.44 -8.69 -20.11
N SER A 64 -4.02 -9.09 -21.24
CA SER A 64 -5.19 -8.45 -21.83
C SER A 64 -6.44 -9.30 -21.58
N TYR A 65 -7.45 -8.68 -21.00
CA TYR A 65 -8.69 -9.34 -20.59
C TYR A 65 -9.90 -8.69 -21.27
N LYS A 66 -11.05 -9.33 -21.20
CA LYS A 66 -12.32 -8.80 -21.72
C LYS A 66 -13.28 -8.50 -20.57
N LEU A 67 -13.71 -7.25 -20.53
CA LEU A 67 -14.84 -6.77 -19.73
C LEU A 67 -16.08 -6.76 -20.62
N THR A 68 -17.22 -7.17 -20.10
CA THR A 68 -18.47 -7.08 -20.83
C THR A 68 -19.39 -6.06 -20.18
N VAL A 69 -19.84 -5.07 -20.94
CA VAL A 69 -20.80 -4.04 -20.52
C VAL A 69 -22.11 -4.25 -21.24
N THR A 70 -23.20 -4.20 -20.50
CA THR A 70 -24.57 -4.19 -21.06
C THR A 70 -25.29 -2.95 -20.54
N ALA A 71 -25.77 -2.11 -21.45
CA ALA A 71 -26.63 -0.97 -21.15
C ALA A 71 -28.05 -1.27 -21.57
N THR A 72 -29.03 -0.85 -20.78
CA THR A 72 -30.45 -1.04 -21.05
C THR A 72 -31.18 0.27 -20.75
N ASP A 73 -31.90 0.81 -21.71
CA ASP A 73 -32.75 2.00 -21.54
C ASP A 73 -34.09 1.66 -20.85
N ARG A 74 -34.91 2.69 -20.62
CA ARG A 74 -36.24 2.53 -20.02
C ARG A 74 -37.24 1.80 -20.92
N SER A 75 -37.03 1.85 -22.24
CA SER A 75 -37.84 1.20 -23.24
C SER A 75 -37.50 -0.29 -23.44
N GLY A 76 -36.39 -0.75 -22.81
CA GLY A 76 -35.92 -2.12 -22.84
C GLY A 76 -34.93 -2.41 -23.98
N ASN A 77 -34.51 -1.41 -24.77
CA ASN A 77 -33.50 -1.62 -25.80
C ASN A 77 -32.13 -1.84 -25.13
N LYS A 78 -31.32 -2.74 -25.71
CA LYS A 78 -30.07 -3.20 -25.09
C LYS A 78 -28.89 -3.05 -26.03
N ALA A 79 -27.82 -2.45 -25.52
CA ALA A 79 -26.50 -2.47 -26.13
C ALA A 79 -25.58 -3.39 -25.30
N LYS A 80 -24.68 -4.09 -25.99
CA LYS A 80 -23.65 -4.92 -25.34
C LYS A 80 -22.31 -4.68 -26.00
N LYS A 81 -21.28 -4.36 -25.21
CA LYS A 81 -19.92 -4.09 -25.70
C LYS A 81 -18.90 -4.90 -24.91
N LYS A 82 -17.93 -5.49 -25.62
CA LYS A 82 -16.74 -6.11 -25.02
C LYS A 82 -15.62 -5.10 -25.07
N ILE A 83 -15.00 -4.82 -23.93
CA ILE A 83 -13.95 -3.81 -23.76
C ILE A 83 -12.67 -4.54 -23.39
N ASN A 84 -11.55 -4.11 -23.99
CA ASN A 84 -10.23 -4.57 -23.59
C ASN A 84 -9.81 -3.91 -22.28
N VAL A 85 -9.31 -4.71 -21.36
CA VAL A 85 -8.65 -4.26 -20.13
C VAL A 85 -7.23 -4.80 -20.15
N VAL A 86 -6.24 -3.91 -20.14
CA VAL A 86 -4.84 -4.26 -20.01
C VAL A 86 -4.50 -4.19 -18.54
N VAL A 87 -4.01 -5.28 -17.99
CA VAL A 87 -3.45 -5.37 -16.64
C VAL A 87 -1.94 -5.43 -16.77
N GLU A 88 -1.23 -4.52 -16.15
CA GLU A 88 0.22 -4.37 -16.25
C GLU A 88 0.83 -4.11 -14.88
N ASP A 89 2.08 -4.51 -14.66
CA ASP A 89 2.80 -4.15 -13.45
C ASP A 89 3.20 -2.67 -13.48
N PRO A 90 2.99 -1.96 -12.38
CA PRO A 90 3.41 -0.57 -12.33
C PRO A 90 4.95 -0.48 -12.33
N THR A 91 5.49 0.39 -13.16
CA THR A 91 6.92 0.69 -13.16
C THR A 91 7.31 1.59 -11.99
N LYS A 92 6.41 2.48 -11.57
CA LYS A 92 6.63 3.44 -10.47
C LYS A 92 5.92 2.99 -9.19
N VAL A 93 6.70 2.60 -8.19
CA VAL A 93 6.17 2.08 -6.93
C VAL A 93 6.79 2.80 -5.73
N VAL A 94 5.95 3.17 -4.77
CA VAL A 94 6.38 3.60 -3.44
C VAL A 94 6.00 2.52 -2.43
N TYR A 95 6.99 2.06 -1.69
CA TYR A 95 6.84 1.24 -0.49
C TYR A 95 6.93 2.16 0.73
N LEU A 96 5.77 2.51 1.29
CA LEU A 96 5.73 3.23 2.57
C LEU A 96 6.09 2.26 3.68
N THR A 97 7.09 2.60 4.48
CA THR A 97 7.52 1.76 5.61
C THR A 97 7.53 2.57 6.90
N PHE A 98 7.02 1.97 7.97
CA PHE A 98 6.89 2.58 9.28
C PHE A 98 7.59 1.72 10.32
N ASP A 99 8.54 2.31 11.05
CA ASP A 99 9.31 1.66 12.08
C ASP A 99 8.81 2.05 13.49
N ASP A 100 9.17 1.28 14.52
CA ASP A 100 8.95 1.53 15.96
C ASP A 100 7.50 1.44 16.46
N GLY A 101 6.53 1.18 15.60
CA GLY A 101 5.17 0.90 16.03
C GLY A 101 5.01 -0.45 16.76
N PRO A 102 3.81 -0.77 17.28
CA PRO A 102 2.58 0.00 17.14
C PRO A 102 2.43 1.13 18.17
N SER A 103 1.63 2.13 17.80
CA SER A 103 1.22 3.19 18.72
C SER A 103 -0.18 3.73 18.34
N GLU A 104 -0.66 4.77 19.04
CA GLU A 104 -1.86 5.51 18.65
C GLU A 104 -1.77 6.13 17.25
N ASN A 105 -0.55 6.35 16.75
CA ASN A 105 -0.32 6.85 15.41
C ASN A 105 -0.52 5.77 14.35
N THR A 106 -0.24 4.51 14.65
CA THR A 106 -0.50 3.38 13.74
C THR A 106 -1.96 3.34 13.27
N ASP A 107 -2.93 3.48 14.18
CA ASP A 107 -4.35 3.52 13.80
C ASP A 107 -4.71 4.73 12.93
N LYS A 108 -4.05 5.89 13.14
CA LYS A 108 -4.24 7.08 12.30
C LYS A 108 -3.65 6.87 10.90
N VAL A 109 -2.44 6.31 10.82
CA VAL A 109 -1.81 5.91 9.55
C VAL A 109 -2.71 4.94 8.77
N LEU A 110 -3.24 3.91 9.43
CA LEU A 110 -4.14 2.94 8.80
C LEU A 110 -5.42 3.58 8.22
N LYS A 111 -5.98 4.59 8.89
CA LYS A 111 -7.13 5.35 8.37
C LYS A 111 -6.77 6.13 7.11
N ILE A 112 -5.59 6.75 7.08
CA ILE A 112 -5.09 7.49 5.91
C ILE A 112 -4.85 6.52 4.76
N LEU A 113 -4.12 5.44 4.97
CA LEU A 113 -3.85 4.42 3.95
C LEU A 113 -5.14 3.88 3.33
N LYS A 114 -6.15 3.60 4.16
CA LYS A 114 -7.48 3.15 3.70
C LYS A 114 -8.17 4.21 2.84
N LYS A 115 -8.13 5.49 3.25
CA LYS A 115 -8.74 6.62 2.51
C LYS A 115 -8.15 6.75 1.11
N TYR A 116 -6.84 6.56 0.99
CA TYR A 116 -6.12 6.72 -0.27
C TYR A 116 -5.95 5.42 -1.07
N ASP A 117 -6.51 4.30 -0.62
CA ASP A 117 -6.27 2.95 -1.18
C ASP A 117 -4.77 2.67 -1.38
N ALA A 118 -3.97 3.01 -0.36
CA ALA A 118 -2.54 2.79 -0.31
C ALA A 118 -2.21 1.61 0.61
N LYS A 119 -1.07 0.96 0.36
CA LYS A 119 -0.53 -0.10 1.21
C LYS A 119 0.82 0.31 1.76
N ALA A 120 1.16 -0.27 2.92
CA ALA A 120 2.42 -0.01 3.61
C ALA A 120 2.95 -1.28 4.30
N THR A 121 4.17 -1.19 4.80
CA THR A 121 4.78 -2.21 5.66
C THR A 121 5.11 -1.58 7.00
N PHE A 122 4.78 -2.28 8.08
CA PHE A 122 5.04 -1.86 9.45
C PHE A 122 6.10 -2.79 10.05
N PHE A 123 7.26 -2.23 10.37
CA PHE A 123 8.35 -2.90 11.09
C PHE A 123 8.13 -2.67 12.59
N VAL A 124 7.48 -3.63 13.23
CA VAL A 124 6.95 -3.48 14.58
C VAL A 124 7.94 -3.89 15.67
N THR A 125 7.78 -3.30 16.85
CA THR A 125 8.53 -3.63 18.07
C THR A 125 7.62 -4.17 19.18
N GLY A 126 8.21 -4.69 20.27
CA GLY A 126 7.49 -5.13 21.47
C GLY A 126 7.18 -4.03 22.48
N ASN A 127 7.60 -2.79 22.22
CA ASN A 127 7.65 -1.73 23.23
C ASN A 127 6.29 -1.20 23.69
N ASN A 128 5.22 -1.36 22.90
CA ASN A 128 3.94 -0.72 23.19
C ASN A 128 2.74 -1.66 22.99
N GLN A 129 2.73 -2.76 23.72
CA GLN A 129 1.80 -3.89 23.55
C GLN A 129 0.31 -3.52 23.69
N LYS A 130 -0.03 -2.42 24.37
CA LYS A 130 -1.42 -1.95 24.46
C LYS A 130 -2.05 -1.63 23.09
N TYR A 131 -1.22 -1.44 22.05
CA TYR A 131 -1.64 -1.19 20.66
C TYR A 131 -1.49 -2.42 19.75
N ASN A 132 -1.27 -3.62 20.27
CA ASN A 132 -1.12 -4.85 19.48
C ASN A 132 -2.33 -5.10 18.54
N ASP A 133 -3.53 -4.63 18.90
CA ASP A 133 -4.68 -4.70 17.99
C ASP A 133 -4.48 -3.92 16.68
N SER A 134 -3.64 -2.89 16.67
CA SER A 134 -3.30 -2.16 15.44
C SER A 134 -2.50 -3.01 14.47
N ILE A 135 -1.66 -3.94 14.95
CA ILE A 135 -0.94 -4.93 14.13
C ILE A 135 -1.96 -5.82 13.38
N ARG A 136 -2.96 -6.35 14.10
CA ARG A 136 -4.03 -7.18 13.49
C ARG A 136 -4.86 -6.38 12.49
N LYS A 137 -5.18 -5.12 12.78
CA LYS A 137 -5.90 -4.24 11.86
C LYS A 137 -5.09 -3.96 10.60
N ALA A 138 -3.77 -3.71 10.73
CA ALA A 138 -2.88 -3.47 9.61
C ALA A 138 -2.86 -4.68 8.66
N GLU A 139 -2.66 -5.88 9.19
CA GLU A 139 -2.65 -7.14 8.42
C GLU A 139 -4.01 -7.36 7.71
N LYS A 140 -5.12 -7.20 8.41
CA LYS A 140 -6.47 -7.34 7.83
C LYS A 140 -6.78 -6.32 6.72
N GLN A 141 -6.13 -5.17 6.74
CA GLN A 141 -6.24 -4.16 5.67
C GLN A 141 -5.31 -4.45 4.48
N GLY A 142 -4.55 -5.56 4.51
CA GLY A 142 -3.63 -5.97 3.45
C GLY A 142 -2.30 -5.21 3.47
N ASN A 143 -1.90 -4.69 4.62
CA ASN A 143 -0.55 -4.21 4.86
C ASN A 143 0.35 -5.38 5.28
N THR A 144 1.66 -5.24 5.11
CA THR A 144 2.63 -6.23 5.58
C THR A 144 3.10 -5.87 6.98
N ILE A 145 3.17 -6.88 7.84
CA ILE A 145 3.80 -6.78 9.16
C ILE A 145 5.18 -7.40 9.07
N ALA A 146 6.18 -6.65 9.49
CA ALA A 146 7.59 -7.01 9.51
C ALA A 146 8.17 -6.75 10.92
N LEU A 147 9.39 -7.17 11.17
CA LEU A 147 9.97 -7.15 12.51
C LEU A 147 11.08 -6.10 12.61
N HIS A 148 11.06 -5.34 13.73
CA HIS A 148 12.07 -4.34 14.04
C HIS A 148 12.74 -4.56 15.41
N THR A 149 12.94 -5.84 15.76
CA THR A 149 13.36 -6.32 17.08
C THR A 149 12.28 -6.12 18.19
N TYR A 150 12.41 -6.81 19.30
CA TYR A 150 11.43 -6.71 20.38
C TYR A 150 11.67 -5.50 21.26
N THR A 151 12.91 -5.33 21.73
CA THR A 151 13.29 -4.26 22.66
C THR A 151 13.65 -2.96 21.96
N HIS A 152 14.17 -3.02 20.73
CA HIS A 152 14.79 -1.90 20.03
C HIS A 152 15.91 -1.21 20.87
N ASP A 153 16.49 -1.93 21.82
CA ASP A 153 17.60 -1.45 22.61
C ASP A 153 18.94 -1.90 22.00
N TYR A 154 19.71 -0.96 21.50
CA TYR A 154 20.96 -1.23 20.79
C TYR A 154 21.98 -1.99 21.66
N ALA A 155 22.05 -1.69 22.98
CA ALA A 155 22.92 -2.38 23.90
C ALA A 155 22.55 -3.86 24.04
N THR A 156 21.28 -4.17 24.00
CA THR A 156 20.75 -5.55 24.04
C THR A 156 20.93 -6.22 22.70
N VAL A 157 20.34 -5.66 21.63
CA VAL A 157 20.23 -6.34 20.33
C VAL A 157 21.58 -6.51 19.63
N TYR A 158 22.54 -5.59 19.84
CA TYR A 158 23.86 -5.65 19.20
C TYR A 158 24.98 -6.14 20.12
N SER A 159 24.67 -6.66 21.32
CA SER A 159 25.69 -7.23 22.21
C SER A 159 26.31 -8.52 21.64
N SER A 160 25.53 -9.32 20.93
CA SER A 160 25.98 -10.52 20.22
C SER A 160 24.96 -10.93 19.15
N THR A 161 25.36 -11.79 18.22
CA THR A 161 24.43 -12.38 17.25
C THR A 161 23.34 -13.22 17.92
N GLU A 162 23.68 -13.92 19.00
CA GLU A 162 22.72 -14.68 19.80
C GLU A 162 21.68 -13.77 20.45
N ALA A 163 22.11 -12.66 21.06
CA ALA A 163 21.20 -11.69 21.66
C ALA A 163 20.26 -11.09 20.62
N TYR A 164 20.76 -10.74 19.43
CA TYR A 164 19.95 -10.26 18.33
C TYR A 164 18.86 -11.24 17.94
N PHE A 165 19.20 -12.51 17.73
CA PHE A 165 18.22 -13.52 17.30
C PHE A 165 17.25 -13.91 18.40
N ASN A 166 17.65 -13.87 19.66
CA ASN A 166 16.74 -14.08 20.79
C ASN A 166 15.71 -12.95 20.89
N ASP A 167 16.11 -11.72 20.69
CA ASP A 167 15.21 -10.56 20.67
C ASP A 167 14.28 -10.60 19.43
N LEU A 168 14.84 -10.93 18.25
CA LEU A 168 14.07 -11.11 17.02
C LEU A 168 13.03 -12.23 17.12
N GLN A 169 13.36 -13.33 17.81
CA GLN A 169 12.42 -14.43 18.03
C GLN A 169 11.25 -13.99 18.92
N GLN A 170 11.50 -13.20 19.96
CA GLN A 170 10.45 -12.68 20.84
C GLN A 170 9.42 -11.87 20.07
N ILE A 171 9.85 -10.94 19.19
CA ILE A 171 8.91 -10.16 18.38
C ILE A 171 8.21 -11.03 17.33
N SER A 172 8.88 -12.01 16.75
CA SER A 172 8.29 -12.95 15.80
C SER A 172 7.16 -13.76 16.45
N ASP A 173 7.39 -14.27 17.66
CA ASP A 173 6.38 -15.02 18.42
C ASP A 173 5.20 -14.15 18.81
N MET A 174 5.44 -12.91 19.25
CA MET A 174 4.37 -11.95 19.54
C MET A 174 3.51 -11.67 18.30
N VAL A 175 4.12 -11.37 17.16
CA VAL A 175 3.37 -11.10 15.94
C VAL A 175 2.61 -12.33 15.45
N LYS A 176 3.22 -13.53 15.56
CA LYS A 176 2.56 -14.79 15.24
C LYS A 176 1.33 -15.04 16.10
N GLN A 177 1.38 -14.75 17.41
CA GLN A 177 0.22 -14.83 18.29
C GLN A 177 -0.91 -13.87 17.88
N ILE A 178 -0.57 -12.67 17.41
CA ILE A 178 -1.54 -11.63 17.02
C ILE A 178 -2.19 -11.93 15.67
N THR A 179 -1.40 -12.38 14.67
CA THR A 179 -1.81 -12.49 13.26
C THR A 179 -2.01 -13.94 12.79
N GLY A 180 -1.49 -14.91 13.52
CA GLY A 180 -1.46 -16.31 13.13
C GLY A 180 -0.30 -16.70 12.20
N LYS A 181 0.56 -15.74 11.81
CA LYS A 181 1.67 -15.95 10.87
C LYS A 181 2.97 -15.38 11.43
N ALA A 182 4.08 -16.12 11.27
CA ALA A 182 5.41 -15.60 11.55
C ALA A 182 5.86 -14.70 10.38
N PRO A 183 6.26 -13.44 10.64
CA PRO A 183 6.84 -12.59 9.59
C PRO A 183 8.22 -13.09 9.15
N LYS A 184 8.57 -12.82 7.89
CA LYS A 184 9.88 -13.15 7.33
C LYS A 184 10.70 -11.93 6.92
N TYR A 185 10.08 -10.75 6.93
CA TYR A 185 10.76 -9.50 6.62
C TYR A 185 11.16 -8.79 7.90
N ILE A 186 12.37 -8.23 7.89
CA ILE A 186 12.93 -7.52 9.02
C ILE A 186 13.55 -6.20 8.59
N ARG A 187 13.77 -5.29 9.53
CA ARG A 187 14.67 -4.15 9.41
C ARG A 187 15.54 -4.08 10.65
N PHE A 188 16.83 -3.93 10.44
CA PHE A 188 17.78 -3.73 11.54
C PHE A 188 17.56 -2.35 12.18
N PRO A 189 17.53 -2.22 13.51
CA PRO A 189 17.56 -0.91 14.17
C PRO A 189 18.73 -0.05 13.67
N GLY A 190 18.40 1.12 13.09
CA GLY A 190 19.36 2.01 12.44
C GLY A 190 19.80 1.60 11.04
N GLY A 191 19.22 0.53 10.47
CA GLY A 191 19.57 -0.02 9.15
C GLY A 191 20.83 -0.89 9.15
N SER A 192 21.07 -1.58 8.03
CA SER A 192 22.22 -2.48 7.89
C SER A 192 23.56 -1.75 7.88
N SER A 193 23.58 -0.48 7.50
CA SER A 193 24.77 0.36 7.44
C SER A 193 25.11 1.08 8.75
N ASN A 194 24.35 0.85 9.83
CA ASN A 194 24.58 1.57 11.08
C ASN A 194 25.96 1.25 11.70
N MET A 195 26.61 2.28 12.21
CA MET A 195 27.88 2.16 12.94
C MET A 195 27.69 2.16 14.47
N VAL A 196 26.49 2.43 14.95
CA VAL A 196 26.21 2.44 16.41
C VAL A 196 26.40 1.06 17.00
N SER A 197 26.07 0.00 16.23
CA SER A 197 26.28 -1.40 16.61
C SER A 197 27.74 -1.74 16.94
N ALA A 198 28.71 -1.05 16.34
CA ALA A 198 30.15 -1.23 16.60
C ALA A 198 30.54 -0.87 18.04
N ASN A 199 29.78 0.00 18.71
CA ASN A 199 29.99 0.34 20.12
C ASN A 199 29.73 -0.83 21.06
N TYR A 200 28.98 -1.83 20.60
CA TYR A 200 28.60 -3.00 21.39
C TYR A 200 29.30 -4.27 20.89
N SER A 201 29.46 -4.43 19.59
CA SER A 201 30.16 -5.56 18.99
C SER A 201 30.70 -5.22 17.60
N GLN A 202 32.01 -5.15 17.46
CA GLN A 202 32.64 -4.89 16.16
C GLN A 202 32.40 -6.07 15.20
N GLY A 203 32.07 -5.74 13.94
CA GLY A 203 31.80 -6.71 12.89
C GLY A 203 30.47 -7.47 13.05
N ILE A 204 29.58 -7.02 13.93
CA ILE A 204 28.33 -7.73 14.18
C ILE A 204 27.38 -7.64 12.98
N MET A 205 27.30 -6.47 12.32
CA MET A 205 26.40 -6.31 11.17
C MET A 205 26.79 -7.20 10.00
N SER A 206 28.09 -7.34 9.73
CA SER A 206 28.61 -8.26 8.70
C SER A 206 28.26 -9.73 8.99
N LYS A 207 28.20 -10.13 10.26
CA LYS A 207 27.76 -11.48 10.65
C LYS A 207 26.24 -11.62 10.51
N LEU A 208 25.48 -10.62 10.98
CA LEU A 208 24.02 -10.65 10.92
C LEU A 208 23.50 -10.66 9.48
N ASP A 209 24.14 -9.92 8.57
CA ASP A 209 23.80 -9.91 7.15
C ASP A 209 23.71 -11.31 6.54
N SER A 210 24.72 -12.16 6.78
CA SER A 210 24.67 -13.55 6.31
C SER A 210 23.67 -14.40 7.11
N MET A 211 23.67 -14.27 8.43
CA MET A 211 22.91 -15.16 9.32
C MET A 211 21.40 -14.97 9.26
N VAL A 212 20.89 -13.76 8.90
CA VAL A 212 19.45 -13.53 8.74
C VAL A 212 18.89 -14.30 7.56
N HIS A 213 19.61 -14.35 6.43
CA HIS A 213 19.21 -15.11 5.25
C HIS A 213 19.27 -16.63 5.50
N GLU A 214 20.29 -17.13 6.20
CA GLU A 214 20.39 -18.55 6.61
C GLU A 214 19.20 -18.99 7.44
N ARG A 215 18.57 -18.06 8.19
CA ARG A 215 17.40 -18.30 9.03
C ARG A 215 16.06 -18.02 8.34
N GLY A 216 16.09 -17.72 7.04
CA GLY A 216 14.91 -17.50 6.20
C GLY A 216 14.29 -16.11 6.34
N TYR A 217 14.99 -15.14 6.89
CA TYR A 217 14.59 -13.75 6.91
C TYR A 217 15.17 -13.01 5.71
N GLU A 218 14.43 -11.97 5.26
CA GLU A 218 14.91 -10.96 4.31
C GLU A 218 14.82 -9.60 4.97
N TYR A 219 15.88 -8.78 4.88
CA TYR A 219 15.86 -7.46 5.46
C TYR A 219 15.69 -6.36 4.40
N PHE A 220 15.16 -5.23 4.82
CA PHE A 220 14.94 -4.08 3.95
C PHE A 220 15.40 -2.80 4.64
N ASP A 221 16.31 -2.10 4.00
CA ASP A 221 16.65 -0.72 4.33
C ASP A 221 15.72 0.25 3.57
N TRP A 222 16.22 1.38 3.12
CA TRP A 222 15.45 2.38 2.37
C TRP A 222 16.37 3.11 1.38
N ASN A 223 15.81 3.73 0.35
CA ASN A 223 16.51 4.63 -0.54
C ASN A 223 15.96 6.06 -0.49
N CYS A 224 14.97 6.30 0.35
CA CYS A 224 14.38 7.61 0.58
C CYS A 224 14.05 7.76 2.07
N SER A 225 14.51 8.84 2.71
CA SER A 225 14.25 9.13 4.11
C SER A 225 13.38 10.36 4.27
N SER A 226 12.34 10.24 5.10
CA SER A 226 11.49 11.39 5.49
C SER A 226 12.20 12.38 6.40
N GLY A 227 13.28 11.94 7.07
CA GLY A 227 13.97 12.73 8.09
C GLY A 227 13.23 12.86 9.42
N ASP A 228 12.11 12.15 9.61
CA ASP A 228 11.29 12.20 10.83
C ASP A 228 12.01 11.63 12.07
N ALA A 229 13.07 10.84 11.88
CA ALA A 229 13.92 10.33 12.95
C ALA A 229 14.77 11.42 13.63
N ALA A 230 15.02 12.57 12.98
CA ALA A 230 15.92 13.60 13.49
C ALA A 230 15.50 14.19 14.84
N SER A 231 14.19 14.25 15.11
CA SER A 231 13.63 14.63 16.41
C SER A 231 12.18 14.14 16.57
N ASN A 232 11.62 14.33 17.77
CA ASN A 232 10.21 14.02 18.02
C ASN A 232 9.23 15.08 17.46
N SER A 233 9.73 16.22 16.99
CA SER A 233 8.94 17.36 16.54
C SER A 233 9.45 17.96 15.23
N VAL A 234 9.88 17.11 14.28
CA VAL A 234 10.19 17.57 12.92
C VAL A 234 8.90 18.17 12.30
N PRO A 235 8.95 19.39 11.73
CA PRO A 235 7.77 19.99 11.10
C PRO A 235 7.22 19.10 9.98
N ALA A 236 5.88 18.97 9.90
CA ALA A 236 5.23 18.14 8.88
C ALA A 236 5.65 18.54 7.46
N GLN A 237 5.79 19.84 7.17
CA GLN A 237 6.24 20.30 5.85
C GLN A 237 7.67 19.81 5.51
N THR A 238 8.59 19.80 6.47
CA THR A 238 9.95 19.26 6.27
C THR A 238 9.91 17.77 5.93
N ILE A 239 9.03 17.01 6.60
CA ILE A 239 8.81 15.59 6.31
C ILE A 239 8.26 15.42 4.88
N VAL A 240 7.29 16.26 4.45
CA VAL A 240 6.78 16.26 3.07
C VAL A 240 7.90 16.54 2.08
N ASP A 241 8.68 17.61 2.28
CA ASP A 241 9.73 18.03 1.35
C ASP A 241 10.80 16.95 1.19
N ASN A 242 11.28 16.38 2.29
CA ASN A 242 12.25 15.29 2.26
C ASN A 242 11.71 14.06 1.53
N SER A 243 10.47 13.66 1.88
CA SER A 243 9.83 12.46 1.34
C SER A 243 9.52 12.56 -0.14
N THR A 244 9.21 13.76 -0.66
CA THR A 244 8.78 13.95 -2.06
C THR A 244 9.90 14.33 -3.01
N ASN A 245 11.11 14.57 -2.49
CA ASN A 245 12.31 14.88 -3.28
C ASN A 245 13.01 13.64 -3.88
N CYS A 246 12.50 12.45 -3.64
CA CYS A 246 13.05 11.21 -4.21
C CYS A 246 12.47 10.96 -5.61
N ASN A 247 13.36 10.58 -6.58
CA ASN A 247 13.03 10.46 -7.99
C ASN A 247 13.49 9.11 -8.58
N TYR A 248 13.29 8.01 -7.85
CA TYR A 248 13.52 6.65 -8.32
C TYR A 248 12.20 6.04 -8.79
N ASP A 249 12.22 5.12 -9.73
CA ASP A 249 11.01 4.39 -10.12
C ASP A 249 10.50 3.49 -8.99
N GLN A 250 11.42 2.93 -8.20
CA GLN A 250 11.13 2.14 -7.01
C GLN A 250 11.65 2.87 -5.78
N ILE A 251 10.76 3.25 -4.87
CA ILE A 251 11.06 4.04 -3.68
C ILE A 251 10.67 3.27 -2.43
N MET A 252 11.65 2.95 -1.59
CA MET A 252 11.45 2.48 -0.23
C MET A 252 11.60 3.67 0.71
N LEU A 253 10.49 4.14 1.27
CA LEU A 253 10.42 5.38 2.05
C LEU A 253 10.32 5.08 3.54
N LEU A 254 11.30 5.58 4.30
CA LEU A 254 11.39 5.41 5.75
C LEU A 254 10.59 6.46 6.50
N PHE A 255 9.70 5.98 7.37
CA PHE A 255 8.98 6.73 8.40
C PHE A 255 9.01 5.98 9.73
N HIS A 256 8.54 6.67 10.78
CA HIS A 256 8.27 6.09 12.09
C HIS A 256 6.84 6.40 12.52
N ASP A 257 6.17 5.45 13.18
CA ASP A 257 4.81 5.60 13.70
C ASP A 257 4.71 5.42 15.21
N SER A 258 5.85 5.50 15.93
CA SER A 258 5.87 5.56 17.39
C SER A 258 5.12 6.80 17.92
N SER A 259 4.75 6.78 19.21
CA SER A 259 3.86 7.79 19.84
C SER A 259 4.23 9.25 19.57
N PRO A 260 5.52 9.69 19.60
CA PRO A 260 5.86 11.09 19.37
C PRO A 260 5.77 11.54 17.91
N LYS A 261 5.59 10.62 16.95
CA LYS A 261 5.66 10.91 15.50
C LYS A 261 4.32 11.42 14.91
N THR A 262 3.69 12.38 15.57
CA THR A 262 2.41 12.97 15.13
C THR A 262 2.55 13.76 13.82
N SER A 263 3.69 14.43 13.61
CA SER A 263 3.98 15.17 12.37
C SER A 263 4.10 14.27 11.15
N THR A 264 4.57 13.02 11.33
CA THR A 264 4.59 12.01 10.27
C THR A 264 3.18 11.68 9.80
N VAL A 265 2.25 11.51 10.74
CA VAL A 265 0.82 11.29 10.43
C VAL A 265 0.23 12.48 9.68
N GLU A 266 0.56 13.71 10.09
CA GLU A 266 0.08 14.94 9.46
C GLU A 266 0.61 15.10 8.03
N ALA A 267 1.88 14.74 7.79
CA ALA A 267 2.54 14.83 6.48
C ALA A 267 2.02 13.80 5.46
N LEU A 268 1.58 12.64 5.93
CA LEU A 268 1.33 11.47 5.07
C LEU A 268 0.31 11.71 3.93
N PRO A 269 -0.82 12.42 4.11
CA PRO A 269 -1.74 12.72 3.01
C PRO A 269 -1.08 13.45 1.84
N ALA A 270 -0.33 14.51 2.10
CA ALA A 270 0.34 15.30 1.06
C ALA A 270 1.40 14.49 0.31
N ILE A 271 2.12 13.61 1.01
CA ILE A 271 3.11 12.71 0.40
C ILE A 271 2.43 11.72 -0.54
N ILE A 272 1.33 11.10 -0.12
CA ILE A 272 0.58 10.15 -0.95
C ILE A 272 0.02 10.85 -2.19
N GLU A 273 -0.57 12.04 -2.03
CA GLU A 273 -1.13 12.80 -3.15
C GLU A 273 -0.04 13.21 -4.15
N ASN A 274 1.13 13.66 -3.68
CA ASN A 274 2.27 14.00 -4.54
C ASN A 274 2.70 12.81 -5.40
N TYR A 275 2.94 11.66 -4.79
CA TYR A 275 3.38 10.47 -5.55
C TYR A 275 2.29 9.94 -6.49
N LYS A 276 1.02 9.96 -6.08
CA LYS A 276 -0.10 9.61 -6.99
C LYS A 276 -0.17 10.53 -8.20
N SER A 277 0.00 11.83 -8.02
CA SER A 277 0.00 12.79 -9.13
C SER A 277 1.16 12.56 -10.12
N ARG A 278 2.25 11.93 -9.67
CA ARG A 278 3.42 11.55 -10.47
C ARG A 278 3.30 10.13 -11.07
N GLY A 279 2.16 9.47 -10.90
CA GLY A 279 1.87 8.15 -11.46
C GLY A 279 2.43 6.96 -10.66
N TYR A 280 2.81 7.16 -9.39
CA TYR A 280 3.22 6.05 -8.52
C TYR A 280 2.02 5.32 -7.92
N VAL A 281 2.19 4.02 -7.72
CA VAL A 281 1.31 3.19 -6.90
C VAL A 281 1.98 2.86 -5.56
N PHE A 282 1.17 2.46 -4.58
CA PHE A 282 1.65 2.12 -3.24
C PHE A 282 1.49 0.64 -2.98
N LYS A 283 2.60 -0.05 -2.76
CA LYS A 283 2.62 -1.49 -2.43
C LYS A 283 3.21 -1.72 -1.03
N ALA A 284 2.75 -2.75 -0.36
CA ALA A 284 3.44 -3.32 0.79
C ALA A 284 4.56 -4.25 0.33
N ILE A 285 5.57 -4.49 1.17
CA ILE A 285 6.65 -5.44 0.88
C ILE A 285 6.06 -6.84 0.71
N SER A 286 6.52 -7.54 -0.32
CA SER A 286 6.17 -8.92 -0.68
C SER A 286 7.39 -9.64 -1.23
N ASP A 287 7.24 -10.90 -1.63
CA ASP A 287 8.33 -11.68 -2.24
C ASP A 287 8.83 -11.13 -3.57
N ASP A 288 7.98 -10.35 -4.25
CA ASP A 288 8.31 -9.71 -5.53
C ASP A 288 8.90 -8.30 -5.36
N THR A 289 9.09 -7.83 -4.12
CA THR A 289 9.66 -6.51 -3.85
C THR A 289 11.15 -6.50 -4.15
N PRO A 290 11.66 -5.55 -4.93
CA PRO A 290 13.10 -5.40 -5.14
C PRO A 290 13.84 -5.24 -3.82
N ILE A 291 15.04 -5.76 -3.75
CA ILE A 291 15.90 -5.67 -2.56
C ILE A 291 16.41 -4.24 -2.38
N PHE A 292 16.29 -3.73 -1.16
CA PHE A 292 16.79 -2.43 -0.75
C PHE A 292 17.75 -2.63 0.41
N HIS A 293 19.02 -2.85 0.11
CA HIS A 293 20.08 -3.00 1.10
C HIS A 293 21.04 -1.82 1.03
N HIS A 294 21.39 -1.28 2.20
CA HIS A 294 22.57 -0.41 2.33
C HIS A 294 23.83 -1.27 2.36
N GLY A 295 25.00 -0.65 2.15
CA GLY A 295 26.26 -1.32 2.39
C GLY A 295 26.46 -1.59 3.89
N VAL A 296 26.94 -2.77 4.25
CA VAL A 296 27.25 -3.11 5.64
C VAL A 296 28.58 -2.48 6.04
N ASN A 297 28.59 -1.67 7.11
CA ASN A 297 29.75 -0.87 7.53
C ASN A 297 30.40 -1.35 8.84
N ASN A 298 29.81 -2.31 9.55
CA ASN A 298 30.33 -2.86 10.80
C ASN A 298 30.33 -4.39 10.80
#